data_48eb93629fc5d35ccc31361bcc0d6f1b
#
_entry.id   48eb93629fc5d35ccc31361bcc0d6f1b
#
_cell.length_a   1.000
_cell.length_b   1.000
_cell.length_c   1.000
_cell.angle_alpha   90.00
_cell.angle_beta   90.00
_cell.angle_gamma   90.00
#
_symmetry.space_group_name_H-M   'P 1'
#
loop_
_entity.id
_entity.type
_entity.pdbx_description
1 polymer ?
#
loop_
_entity_poly.entity_id
_entity_poly.type
_entity_poly.pdbx_seq_one_letter_code
_entity_poly.pdbx_strand_id
1 'polypeptide(L)'
;MKRIWTLLLALALILAMAGCGKQKEYLAGPVSDTGVVAIGVPGEPAGTDPALYDGSLASRAMMGMLYEGLTAVNEEGLAVGAAAESWEVTATEDAAKRPVYTFILREGACWSDGTAVKAEDFIYAWTRIISGEVDSPYRYLFDVILGAKDYENEESELGLEATEDGKLVVTLEGDYSGFAHMLAAPAFWPVKEGERAYNGRYALESVGDNVATLTPNSGYRGEKTSTGLTLKYYFGDMAALEALAADGTLQATYGYAGEGITPQTGSNGVSGCYVLNTNTLSDAEQRLAVKQLAAGEEVTGTLPEEVTVLVPSDSAIYETAGVAALSEAAEKAGRKLTIRSLPYEEYKAEREAGGYDLLYLVVSADYPDEMILLERFVTEAAGNYAGYHSEKYDELLKKANAETEETTRAALLQEALLLLESDGILIPWGEGKTELYCHASLSGMTCDAQGMWDFGGAKYAGAAEA
;
A
#
# COMPACT_ATOMS: atom_id res chain seq x y z
N MET A 1 38.81 7.65 -54.25
CA MET A 1 37.64 6.88 -53.77
C MET A 1 37.46 6.87 -52.22
N LYS A 2 38.51 6.74 -51.41
CA LYS A 2 38.37 6.72 -49.93
C LYS A 2 37.84 8.06 -49.31
N ARG A 3 38.12 9.22 -49.93
CA ARG A 3 37.66 10.52 -49.43
C ARG A 3 36.16 10.80 -49.71
N ILE A 4 35.57 10.17 -50.71
CA ILE A 4 34.14 10.34 -51.04
C ILE A 4 33.27 9.52 -50.06
N TRP A 5 33.74 8.34 -49.63
CA TRP A 5 33.04 7.54 -48.66
C TRP A 5 33.00 8.13 -47.25
N THR A 6 34.08 8.84 -46.84
CA THR A 6 34.11 9.56 -45.55
C THR A 6 33.18 10.77 -45.54
N LEU A 7 33.01 11.47 -46.69
CA LEU A 7 32.06 12.58 -46.79
C LEU A 7 30.58 12.10 -46.81
N LEU A 8 30.29 10.97 -47.44
CA LEU A 8 28.96 10.36 -47.44
C LEU A 8 28.59 9.80 -46.09
N LEU A 9 29.53 9.23 -45.33
CA LEU A 9 29.29 8.78 -43.96
C LEU A 9 29.06 9.98 -42.99
N ALA A 10 29.82 11.04 -43.15
CA ALA A 10 29.61 12.27 -42.34
C ALA A 10 28.28 12.97 -42.67
N LEU A 11 27.84 12.94 -43.94
CA LEU A 11 26.54 13.49 -44.34
C LEU A 11 25.38 12.62 -43.85
N ALA A 12 25.54 11.30 -43.83
CA ALA A 12 24.56 10.35 -43.27
C ALA A 12 24.42 10.49 -41.72
N LEU A 13 25.53 10.75 -41.02
CA LEU A 13 25.51 11.04 -39.59
C LEU A 13 24.88 12.44 -39.26
N ILE A 14 25.08 13.43 -40.13
CA ILE A 14 24.44 14.74 -39.95
C ILE A 14 22.94 14.68 -40.27
N LEU A 15 22.52 13.85 -41.26
CA LEU A 15 21.12 13.61 -41.56
C LEU A 15 20.43 12.73 -40.50
N ALA A 16 21.15 11.84 -39.84
CA ALA A 16 20.61 11.07 -38.68
C ALA A 16 20.43 11.95 -37.43
N MET A 17 21.22 13.02 -37.27
CA MET A 17 21.02 14.01 -36.20
C MET A 17 19.96 15.07 -36.51
N ALA A 18 19.59 15.26 -37.78
CA ALA A 18 18.50 16.17 -38.16
C ALA A 18 17.11 15.55 -38.11
N GLY A 19 17.01 14.24 -37.81
CA GLY A 19 15.78 13.49 -37.59
C GLY A 19 15.33 13.42 -36.11
N CYS A 20 15.93 14.20 -35.21
CA CYS A 20 15.38 14.43 -33.89
C CYS A 20 14.03 15.13 -34.06
N GLY A 21 12.95 14.38 -34.15
CA GLY A 21 11.63 14.88 -33.79
C GLY A 21 11.79 15.59 -32.43
N LYS A 22 11.25 16.80 -32.28
CA LYS A 22 11.25 17.46 -30.97
C LYS A 22 10.76 16.44 -29.96
N GLN A 23 11.66 16.04 -29.07
CA GLN A 23 11.26 15.25 -27.90
C GLN A 23 10.13 16.02 -27.24
N LYS A 24 8.97 15.41 -27.07
CA LYS A 24 7.88 16.08 -26.38
C LYS A 24 8.34 16.27 -24.93
N GLU A 25 8.55 17.49 -24.54
CA GLU A 25 8.82 17.85 -23.15
C GLU A 25 7.46 17.80 -22.42
N TYR A 26 7.29 16.79 -21.57
CA TYR A 26 6.13 16.65 -20.71
C TYR A 26 6.39 17.34 -19.38
N LEU A 27 5.36 17.94 -18.76
CA LEU A 27 5.43 18.64 -17.47
C LEU A 27 6.55 19.71 -17.39
N ALA A 28 6.99 20.28 -18.52
CA ALA A 28 8.15 21.18 -18.59
C ALA A 28 7.81 22.65 -18.93
N GLY A 29 6.54 22.94 -19.16
CA GLY A 29 6.08 24.29 -19.49
C GLY A 29 6.03 25.22 -18.26
N PRO A 30 5.89 26.54 -18.44
CA PRO A 30 5.68 27.45 -17.33
C PRO A 30 4.34 27.17 -16.66
N VAL A 31 4.33 27.03 -15.33
CA VAL A 31 3.09 26.91 -14.56
C VAL A 31 2.37 28.24 -14.58
N SER A 32 1.17 28.28 -15.17
CA SER A 32 0.38 29.51 -15.36
C SER A 32 -0.40 29.91 -14.11
N ASP A 33 -0.74 28.96 -13.25
CA ASP A 33 -1.49 29.17 -12.00
C ASP A 33 -0.82 28.38 -10.87
N THR A 34 -0.16 29.08 -9.97
CA THR A 34 0.48 28.49 -8.78
C THR A 34 -0.47 28.28 -7.60
N GLY A 35 -1.74 28.61 -7.74
CA GLY A 35 -2.81 28.31 -6.78
C GLY A 35 -3.46 26.93 -6.97
N VAL A 36 -3.10 26.21 -8.06
CA VAL A 36 -3.70 24.91 -8.43
C VAL A 36 -2.61 23.90 -8.71
N VAL A 37 -2.82 22.65 -8.30
CA VAL A 37 -2.06 21.49 -8.79
C VAL A 37 -3.02 20.62 -9.60
N ALA A 38 -2.78 20.47 -10.89
CA ALA A 38 -3.50 19.56 -11.77
C ALA A 38 -2.73 18.24 -11.88
N ILE A 39 -3.42 17.14 -11.57
CA ILE A 39 -2.86 15.81 -11.37
C ILE A 39 -3.53 14.83 -12.32
N GLY A 40 -2.78 14.19 -13.19
CA GLY A 40 -3.27 13.12 -14.07
C GLY A 40 -3.27 11.77 -13.37
N VAL A 41 -4.40 11.08 -13.39
CA VAL A 41 -4.56 9.76 -12.74
C VAL A 41 -5.16 8.76 -13.72
N PRO A 42 -4.50 7.66 -14.05
CA PRO A 42 -5.04 6.61 -14.89
C PRO A 42 -6.27 5.94 -14.25
N GLY A 43 -7.29 5.69 -15.07
CA GLY A 43 -8.54 5.07 -14.65
C GLY A 43 -9.57 6.07 -14.11
N GLU A 44 -10.58 5.56 -13.44
CA GLU A 44 -11.65 6.31 -12.78
C GLU A 44 -11.82 5.79 -11.35
N PRO A 45 -12.06 6.66 -10.34
CA PRO A 45 -12.32 6.20 -8.98
C PRO A 45 -13.69 5.53 -8.86
N ALA A 46 -13.81 4.51 -7.99
CA ALA A 46 -15.09 3.84 -7.72
C ALA A 46 -16.14 4.76 -7.09
N GLY A 47 -15.72 5.90 -6.57
CA GLY A 47 -16.57 6.88 -5.90
C GLY A 47 -15.85 7.57 -4.76
N THR A 48 -16.62 8.12 -3.83
CA THR A 48 -16.10 8.80 -2.63
C THR A 48 -16.53 8.15 -1.32
N ASP A 49 -17.24 7.02 -1.34
CA ASP A 49 -17.58 6.27 -0.13
C ASP A 49 -16.42 5.34 0.24
N PRO A 50 -15.77 5.52 1.40
CA PRO A 50 -14.67 4.67 1.84
C PRO A 50 -15.03 3.18 1.96
N ALA A 51 -16.29 2.86 2.23
CA ALA A 51 -16.78 1.49 2.31
C ALA A 51 -16.67 0.73 0.96
N LEU A 52 -16.68 1.48 -0.16
CA LEU A 52 -16.59 0.96 -1.53
C LEU A 52 -15.20 1.18 -2.15
N TYR A 53 -14.19 1.45 -1.32
CA TYR A 53 -12.82 1.55 -1.78
C TYR A 53 -12.40 0.28 -2.53
N ASP A 54 -11.87 0.42 -3.74
CA ASP A 54 -11.54 -0.70 -4.64
C ASP A 54 -10.03 -0.96 -4.78
N GLY A 55 -9.20 -0.22 -4.03
CA GLY A 55 -7.75 -0.31 -4.12
C GLY A 55 -7.14 0.23 -5.41
N SER A 56 -7.95 0.75 -6.35
CA SER A 56 -7.45 1.33 -7.60
C SER A 56 -6.62 2.59 -7.34
N LEU A 57 -5.69 2.88 -8.27
CA LEU A 57 -4.87 4.08 -8.20
C LEU A 57 -5.71 5.36 -8.17
N ALA A 58 -6.81 5.39 -8.93
CA ALA A 58 -7.71 6.53 -8.99
C ALA A 58 -8.43 6.76 -7.66
N SER A 59 -8.91 5.70 -7.00
CA SER A 59 -9.51 5.77 -5.67
C SER A 59 -8.49 6.20 -4.61
N ARG A 60 -7.28 5.63 -4.61
CA ARG A 60 -6.19 6.01 -3.69
C ARG A 60 -5.84 7.48 -3.79
N ALA A 61 -5.65 7.98 -5.02
CA ALA A 61 -5.20 9.34 -5.27
C ALA A 61 -6.14 10.40 -4.68
N MET A 62 -7.43 10.13 -4.65
CA MET A 62 -8.44 11.09 -4.20
C MET A 62 -8.85 10.86 -2.74
N MET A 63 -9.10 9.62 -2.32
CA MET A 63 -9.67 9.33 -1.00
C MET A 63 -8.75 9.74 0.14
N GLY A 64 -7.43 9.56 0.02
CA GLY A 64 -6.46 9.98 1.03
C GLY A 64 -6.42 11.48 1.28
N MET A 65 -6.98 12.31 0.37
CA MET A 65 -7.13 13.75 0.58
C MET A 65 -8.47 14.10 1.25
N LEU A 66 -9.51 13.30 1.01
CA LEU A 66 -10.89 13.57 1.44
C LEU A 66 -11.16 13.07 2.86
N TYR A 67 -10.51 12.01 3.30
CA TYR A 67 -10.79 11.37 4.59
C TYR A 67 -9.53 11.15 5.42
N GLU A 68 -9.76 10.95 6.70
CA GLU A 68 -8.76 10.57 7.70
C GLU A 68 -9.37 9.54 8.64
N GLY A 69 -8.65 8.41 8.88
CA GLY A 69 -9.03 7.38 9.84
C GLY A 69 -8.79 7.80 11.29
N LEU A 70 -9.12 6.93 12.24
CA LEU A 70 -8.74 7.13 13.65
C LEU A 70 -7.22 7.15 13.81
N THR A 71 -6.53 6.33 13.06
CA THR A 71 -5.08 6.18 13.08
C THR A 71 -4.49 6.36 11.67
N ALA A 72 -3.20 6.54 11.61
CA ALA A 72 -2.36 6.45 10.41
C ALA A 72 -1.12 5.62 10.74
N VAL A 73 -0.34 5.24 9.73
CA VAL A 73 0.96 4.59 9.93
C VAL A 73 2.05 5.55 9.48
N ASN A 74 3.05 5.76 10.34
CA ASN A 74 4.16 6.66 10.09
C ASN A 74 5.26 6.00 9.22
N GLU A 75 6.34 6.74 8.96
CA GLU A 75 7.46 6.26 8.13
C GLU A 75 8.23 5.11 8.79
N GLU A 76 8.17 4.97 10.12
CA GLU A 76 8.76 3.86 10.88
C GLU A 76 7.86 2.61 10.91
N GLY A 77 6.68 2.65 10.26
CA GLY A 77 5.73 1.54 10.24
C GLY A 77 4.90 1.40 11.52
N LEU A 78 4.89 2.40 12.40
CA LEU A 78 4.15 2.39 13.65
C LEU A 78 2.77 3.05 13.50
N ALA A 79 1.74 2.49 14.13
CA ALA A 79 0.45 3.14 14.22
C ALA A 79 0.55 4.42 15.10
N VAL A 80 0.04 5.52 14.57
CA VAL A 80 -0.01 6.84 15.23
C VAL A 80 -1.41 7.42 15.16
N GLY A 81 -1.72 8.36 16.05
CA GLY A 81 -3.02 9.04 16.04
C GLY A 81 -3.21 9.90 14.78
N ALA A 82 -4.44 9.89 14.23
CA ALA A 82 -4.87 10.72 13.12
C ALA A 82 -6.12 11.51 13.51
N ALA A 83 -7.35 11.09 13.18
CA ALA A 83 -8.56 11.71 13.75
C ALA A 83 -8.69 11.45 15.26
N ALA A 84 -8.14 10.34 15.77
CA ALA A 84 -7.89 10.19 17.20
C ALA A 84 -6.58 10.88 17.59
N GLU A 85 -6.58 11.63 18.67
CA GLU A 85 -5.37 12.19 19.28
C GLU A 85 -4.53 11.08 19.95
N SER A 86 -5.22 10.12 20.59
CA SER A 86 -4.61 8.99 21.29
C SER A 86 -5.62 7.88 21.52
N TRP A 87 -5.14 6.72 21.94
CA TRP A 87 -5.97 5.62 22.43
C TRP A 87 -5.32 4.91 23.61
N GLU A 88 -6.15 4.20 24.38
CA GLU A 88 -5.75 3.32 25.45
C GLU A 88 -6.27 1.91 25.18
N VAL A 89 -5.52 0.89 25.58
CA VAL A 89 -5.96 -0.51 25.49
C VAL A 89 -6.08 -1.06 26.90
N THR A 90 -7.25 -1.60 27.20
CA THR A 90 -7.56 -2.28 28.46
C THR A 90 -8.17 -3.66 28.15
N ALA A 91 -8.67 -4.36 29.15
CA ALA A 91 -9.38 -5.62 28.96
C ALA A 91 -10.73 -5.58 29.67
N THR A 92 -11.71 -6.33 29.15
CA THR A 92 -13.00 -6.53 29.82
C THR A 92 -12.80 -7.09 31.22
N GLU A 93 -13.72 -6.80 32.16
CA GLU A 93 -13.65 -7.30 33.54
C GLU A 93 -14.04 -8.78 33.66
N ASP A 94 -14.74 -9.33 32.66
CA ASP A 94 -15.17 -10.72 32.60
C ASP A 94 -14.01 -11.71 32.44
N ALA A 95 -14.32 -13.01 32.46
CA ALA A 95 -13.32 -14.07 32.34
C ALA A 95 -12.65 -14.14 30.95
N ALA A 96 -13.28 -13.55 29.92
CA ALA A 96 -12.77 -13.59 28.56
C ALA A 96 -11.57 -12.64 28.38
N LYS A 97 -11.50 -11.54 29.19
CA LYS A 97 -10.43 -10.56 29.12
C LYS A 97 -10.20 -10.01 27.70
N ARG A 98 -11.28 -9.71 26.99
CA ARG A 98 -11.20 -9.18 25.63
C ARG A 98 -10.54 -7.82 25.59
N PRO A 99 -9.71 -7.50 24.60
CA PRO A 99 -9.13 -6.15 24.42
C PRO A 99 -10.23 -5.10 24.20
N VAL A 100 -10.08 -3.97 24.86
CA VAL A 100 -10.95 -2.81 24.76
C VAL A 100 -10.10 -1.60 24.40
N TYR A 101 -10.31 -1.08 23.21
CA TYR A 101 -9.66 0.12 22.69
C TYR A 101 -10.56 1.33 23.00
N THR A 102 -10.03 2.34 23.64
CA THR A 102 -10.72 3.61 23.91
C THR A 102 -10.01 4.74 23.19
N PHE A 103 -10.62 5.28 22.13
CA PHE A 103 -10.06 6.36 21.32
C PHE A 103 -10.56 7.70 21.80
N ILE A 104 -9.63 8.67 21.95
CA ILE A 104 -9.90 10.07 22.25
C ILE A 104 -9.80 10.83 20.94
N LEU A 105 -10.90 11.37 20.44
CA LEU A 105 -10.90 12.13 19.20
C LEU A 105 -10.21 13.47 19.37
N ARG A 106 -9.57 13.96 18.31
CA ARG A 106 -8.85 15.23 18.29
C ARG A 106 -9.81 16.40 18.51
N GLU A 107 -9.50 17.25 19.47
CA GLU A 107 -10.34 18.40 19.81
C GLU A 107 -10.49 19.37 18.61
N GLY A 108 -11.72 19.76 18.32
CA GLY A 108 -12.05 20.71 17.26
C GLY A 108 -11.94 20.13 15.84
N ALA A 109 -11.74 18.81 15.67
CA ALA A 109 -11.85 18.16 14.36
C ALA A 109 -13.27 18.33 13.80
N CYS A 110 -13.37 18.83 12.56
CA CYS A 110 -14.65 19.12 11.92
C CYS A 110 -14.71 18.54 10.50
N TRP A 111 -15.92 18.17 10.15
CA TRP A 111 -16.28 17.91 8.76
C TRP A 111 -16.13 19.18 7.91
N SER A 112 -16.07 19.03 6.60
CA SER A 112 -15.95 20.14 5.65
C SER A 112 -17.13 21.12 5.65
N ASP A 113 -18.26 20.74 6.24
CA ASP A 113 -19.43 21.59 6.49
C ASP A 113 -19.36 22.36 7.82
N GLY A 114 -18.29 22.17 8.59
CA GLY A 114 -18.05 22.84 9.87
C GLY A 114 -18.66 22.15 11.10
N THR A 115 -19.37 21.04 10.93
CA THR A 115 -19.87 20.25 12.07
C THR A 115 -18.76 19.39 12.67
N ALA A 116 -18.84 19.08 13.97
CA ALA A 116 -17.81 18.28 14.64
C ALA A 116 -17.81 16.83 14.16
N VAL A 117 -16.61 16.24 14.02
CA VAL A 117 -16.43 14.79 13.84
C VAL A 117 -16.63 14.12 15.19
N LYS A 118 -17.41 13.06 15.24
CA LYS A 118 -17.83 12.37 16.47
C LYS A 118 -17.58 10.87 16.42
N ALA A 119 -17.57 10.23 17.57
CA ALA A 119 -17.49 8.77 17.70
C ALA A 119 -18.62 8.05 16.92
N GLU A 120 -19.82 8.62 16.94
CA GLU A 120 -20.98 8.07 16.25
C GLU A 120 -20.80 8.04 14.72
N ASP A 121 -19.99 8.93 14.13
CA ASP A 121 -19.72 8.92 12.69
C ASP A 121 -18.93 7.67 12.26
N PHE A 122 -17.98 7.24 13.11
CA PHE A 122 -17.25 5.99 12.91
C PHE A 122 -18.15 4.77 13.12
N ILE A 123 -18.95 4.75 14.19
CA ILE A 123 -19.90 3.67 14.47
C ILE A 123 -20.88 3.51 13.31
N TYR A 124 -21.44 4.62 12.81
CA TYR A 124 -22.33 4.63 11.66
C TYR A 124 -21.64 4.02 10.43
N ALA A 125 -20.44 4.51 10.07
CA ALA A 125 -19.69 4.03 8.91
C ALA A 125 -19.42 2.51 8.99
N TRP A 126 -19.02 2.01 10.15
CA TRP A 126 -18.69 0.61 10.35
C TRP A 126 -19.94 -0.29 10.39
N THR A 127 -21.01 0.16 11.05
CA THR A 127 -22.26 -0.59 11.13
C THR A 127 -22.89 -0.82 9.75
N ARG A 128 -22.82 0.15 8.83
CA ARG A 128 -23.28 -0.03 7.43
C ARG A 128 -22.59 -1.19 6.72
N ILE A 129 -21.27 -1.36 6.98
CA ILE A 129 -20.49 -2.47 6.41
C ILE A 129 -20.81 -3.77 7.14
N ILE A 130 -20.84 -3.75 8.47
CA ILE A 130 -21.11 -4.93 9.30
C ILE A 130 -22.48 -5.50 8.99
N SER A 131 -23.51 -4.67 8.87
CA SER A 131 -24.89 -5.08 8.58
C SER A 131 -25.14 -5.54 7.14
N GLY A 132 -24.19 -5.25 6.23
CA GLY A 132 -24.38 -5.49 4.80
C GLY A 132 -25.29 -4.45 4.10
N GLU A 133 -25.57 -3.31 4.72
CA GLU A 133 -26.24 -2.19 4.05
C GLU A 133 -25.39 -1.71 2.86
N VAL A 134 -24.07 -1.76 3.00
CA VAL A 134 -23.11 -1.53 1.94
C VAL A 134 -22.32 -2.81 1.68
N ASP A 135 -22.31 -3.27 0.44
CA ASP A 135 -21.56 -4.46 0.02
C ASP A 135 -20.07 -4.10 -0.15
N SER A 136 -19.37 -4.06 0.98
CA SER A 136 -17.94 -3.74 1.04
C SER A 136 -17.09 -4.98 0.83
N PRO A 137 -16.06 -4.94 -0.04
CA PRO A 137 -15.10 -6.03 -0.17
C PRO A 137 -14.28 -6.27 1.10
N TYR A 138 -14.28 -5.34 2.04
CA TYR A 138 -13.53 -5.38 3.30
C TYR A 138 -14.37 -5.75 4.52
N ARG A 139 -15.61 -6.24 4.32
CA ARG A 139 -16.51 -6.65 5.42
C ARG A 139 -15.82 -7.59 6.43
N TYR A 140 -15.00 -8.51 5.93
CA TYR A 140 -14.29 -9.49 6.75
C TYR A 140 -13.30 -8.88 7.75
N LEU A 141 -12.76 -7.67 7.51
CA LEU A 141 -11.86 -6.99 8.44
C LEU A 141 -12.56 -6.61 9.76
N PHE A 142 -13.86 -6.45 9.73
CA PHE A 142 -14.66 -6.10 10.91
C PHE A 142 -14.95 -7.30 11.83
N ASP A 143 -14.68 -8.53 11.40
CA ASP A 143 -14.90 -9.74 12.18
C ASP A 143 -14.09 -9.81 13.48
N VAL A 144 -13.08 -8.96 13.64
CA VAL A 144 -12.32 -8.80 14.88
C VAL A 144 -13.09 -8.04 15.97
N ILE A 145 -14.13 -7.29 15.60
CA ILE A 145 -14.98 -6.53 16.53
C ILE A 145 -16.01 -7.46 17.15
N LEU A 146 -16.17 -7.38 18.47
CA LEU A 146 -17.12 -8.22 19.21
C LEU A 146 -18.52 -8.16 18.61
N GLY A 147 -19.09 -9.32 18.28
CA GLY A 147 -20.43 -9.48 17.73
C GLY A 147 -20.56 -9.15 16.24
N ALA A 148 -19.52 -8.62 15.58
CA ALA A 148 -19.63 -8.24 14.17
C ALA A 148 -19.77 -9.43 13.24
N LYS A 149 -19.10 -10.55 13.52
CA LYS A 149 -19.14 -11.77 12.68
C LYS A 149 -20.55 -12.36 12.58
N ASP A 150 -21.25 -12.35 13.70
CA ASP A 150 -22.57 -12.96 13.84
C ASP A 150 -23.70 -11.90 13.86
N TYR A 151 -23.42 -10.71 13.35
CA TYR A 151 -24.40 -9.62 13.34
C TYR A 151 -25.58 -9.94 12.40
N GLU A 152 -26.78 -9.97 12.95
CA GLU A 152 -28.00 -10.27 12.20
C GLU A 152 -28.90 -9.04 12.01
N ASN A 153 -28.96 -8.14 12.99
CA ASN A 153 -29.82 -6.95 12.98
C ASN A 153 -29.40 -5.97 14.08
N GLU A 154 -30.09 -4.82 14.18
CA GLU A 154 -29.82 -3.75 15.15
C GLU A 154 -29.95 -4.18 16.65
N GLU A 155 -30.57 -5.32 16.92
CA GLU A 155 -30.66 -5.87 18.28
C GLU A 155 -29.41 -6.70 18.64
N SER A 156 -28.54 -7.01 17.67
CA SER A 156 -27.27 -7.69 17.91
C SER A 156 -26.33 -6.78 18.71
N GLU A 157 -25.70 -7.33 19.73
CA GLU A 157 -24.74 -6.58 20.55
C GLU A 157 -23.41 -6.47 19.78
N LEU A 158 -23.03 -5.24 19.42
CA LEU A 158 -21.73 -4.94 18.85
C LEU A 158 -20.81 -4.33 19.91
N GLY A 159 -19.54 -4.68 19.85
CA GLY A 159 -18.49 -4.06 20.67
C GLY A 159 -18.14 -2.63 20.25
N LEU A 160 -19.12 -1.80 19.98
CA LEU A 160 -18.97 -0.40 19.54
C LEU A 160 -19.80 0.50 20.45
N GLU A 161 -19.16 1.50 21.05
CA GLU A 161 -19.84 2.45 21.96
C GLU A 161 -19.29 3.86 21.78
N ALA A 162 -20.17 4.85 21.66
CA ALA A 162 -19.85 6.25 21.84
C ALA A 162 -20.19 6.66 23.26
N THR A 163 -19.18 7.07 24.03
CA THR A 163 -19.38 7.47 25.43
C THR A 163 -19.98 8.87 25.55
N GLU A 164 -20.58 9.20 26.71
CA GLU A 164 -21.15 10.52 26.97
C GLU A 164 -20.10 11.65 26.87
N ASP A 165 -18.81 11.37 27.13
CA ASP A 165 -17.70 12.32 27.01
C ASP A 165 -17.06 12.28 25.58
N GLY A 166 -17.70 11.62 24.61
CA GLY A 166 -17.36 11.67 23.18
C GLY A 166 -16.22 10.77 22.74
N LYS A 167 -15.85 9.77 23.53
CA LYS A 167 -14.85 8.77 23.14
C LYS A 167 -15.50 7.65 22.35
N LEU A 168 -14.73 7.02 21.47
CA LEU A 168 -15.10 5.78 20.79
C LEU A 168 -14.48 4.60 21.55
N VAL A 169 -15.32 3.68 21.99
CA VAL A 169 -14.88 2.44 22.64
C VAL A 169 -15.15 1.26 21.70
N VAL A 170 -14.13 0.44 21.49
CA VAL A 170 -14.19 -0.75 20.63
C VAL A 170 -13.72 -1.96 21.40
N THR A 171 -14.60 -2.95 21.56
CA THR A 171 -14.27 -4.25 22.17
C THR A 171 -14.01 -5.25 21.05
N LEU A 172 -12.89 -5.98 21.13
CA LEU A 172 -12.53 -7.02 20.16
C LEU A 172 -12.95 -8.42 20.64
N GLU A 173 -13.08 -9.37 19.70
CA GLU A 173 -13.36 -10.78 20.01
C GLU A 173 -12.19 -11.47 20.74
N GLY A 174 -10.97 -11.06 20.48
CA GLY A 174 -9.74 -11.61 21.07
C GLY A 174 -8.53 -10.72 20.80
N ASP A 175 -7.35 -11.20 21.17
CA ASP A 175 -6.10 -10.47 20.98
C ASP A 175 -5.87 -10.20 19.49
N TYR A 176 -5.74 -8.92 19.15
CA TYR A 176 -5.42 -8.44 17.82
C TYR A 176 -4.69 -7.10 17.89
N SER A 177 -3.39 -7.14 18.14
CA SER A 177 -2.58 -5.92 18.33
C SER A 177 -2.43 -5.09 17.05
N GLY A 178 -2.63 -5.69 15.87
CA GLY A 178 -2.69 -4.99 14.59
C GLY A 178 -3.93 -4.11 14.39
N PHE A 179 -4.85 -4.04 15.36
CA PHE A 179 -6.09 -3.29 15.20
C PHE A 179 -5.84 -1.80 14.93
N ALA A 180 -4.89 -1.18 15.63
CA ALA A 180 -4.54 0.23 15.37
C ALA A 180 -4.00 0.46 13.95
N HIS A 181 -3.26 -0.49 13.36
CA HIS A 181 -2.82 -0.44 11.96
C HIS A 181 -4.00 -0.64 11.00
N MET A 182 -4.91 -1.55 11.32
CA MET A 182 -6.10 -1.83 10.51
C MET A 182 -7.00 -0.60 10.36
N LEU A 183 -7.13 0.23 11.42
CA LEU A 183 -7.93 1.45 11.42
C LEU A 183 -7.39 2.56 10.50
N ALA A 184 -6.16 2.43 9.99
CA ALA A 184 -5.61 3.31 8.97
C ALA A 184 -6.19 3.00 7.56
N ALA A 185 -6.78 1.82 7.34
CA ALA A 185 -7.35 1.44 6.06
C ALA A 185 -8.65 2.21 5.74
N PRO A 186 -8.91 2.53 4.46
CA PRO A 186 -10.08 3.29 4.03
C PRO A 186 -11.42 2.73 4.52
N ALA A 187 -11.58 1.41 4.60
CA ALA A 187 -12.81 0.77 5.06
C ALA A 187 -13.24 1.21 6.49
N PHE A 188 -12.27 1.63 7.32
CA PHE A 188 -12.52 2.10 8.68
C PHE A 188 -12.67 3.62 8.81
N TRP A 189 -12.57 4.36 7.71
CA TRP A 189 -12.74 5.80 7.75
C TRP A 189 -14.20 6.19 7.97
N PRO A 190 -14.45 7.33 8.63
CA PRO A 190 -15.80 7.72 8.97
C PRO A 190 -16.54 8.28 7.77
N VAL A 191 -17.86 8.20 7.79
CA VAL A 191 -18.74 8.92 6.88
C VAL A 191 -19.84 9.64 7.67
N LYS A 192 -20.25 10.79 7.19
CA LYS A 192 -21.34 11.53 7.81
C LYS A 192 -22.69 11.04 7.30
N GLU A 193 -23.59 10.68 8.20
CA GLU A 193 -24.91 10.18 7.85
C GLU A 193 -25.71 11.20 7.03
N GLY A 194 -26.22 10.73 5.87
CA GLY A 194 -27.14 11.51 5.01
C GLY A 194 -26.51 12.70 4.30
N GLU A 195 -25.22 13.00 4.51
CA GLU A 195 -24.59 14.19 3.95
C GLU A 195 -23.24 13.85 3.27
N ARG A 196 -22.93 14.62 2.22
CA ARG A 196 -21.62 14.55 1.56
C ARG A 196 -20.68 15.55 2.23
N ALA A 197 -19.97 15.11 3.26
CA ALA A 197 -18.98 15.88 3.98
C ALA A 197 -17.68 15.04 4.15
N TYR A 198 -16.56 15.71 4.35
CA TYR A 198 -15.23 15.09 4.38
C TYR A 198 -14.48 15.55 5.62
N ASN A 199 -13.82 14.62 6.32
CA ASN A 199 -13.04 14.93 7.52
C ASN A 199 -11.54 15.06 7.25
N GLY A 200 -11.09 14.78 6.02
CA GLY A 200 -9.70 14.92 5.60
C GLY A 200 -9.29 16.39 5.34
N ARG A 201 -8.06 16.57 4.87
CA ARG A 201 -7.48 17.91 4.60
C ARG A 201 -8.12 18.66 3.46
N TYR A 202 -8.82 17.98 2.60
CA TYR A 202 -9.53 18.53 1.45
C TYR A 202 -10.98 18.11 1.45
N ALA A 203 -11.81 18.92 0.82
CA ALA A 203 -13.19 18.63 0.52
C ALA A 203 -13.39 18.60 -0.99
N LEU A 204 -14.26 17.73 -1.46
CA LEU A 204 -14.65 17.66 -2.86
C LEU A 204 -15.61 18.81 -3.18
N GLU A 205 -15.14 19.75 -3.99
CA GLU A 205 -15.95 20.89 -4.46
C GLU A 205 -16.84 20.51 -5.63
N SER A 206 -16.26 19.80 -6.62
CA SER A 206 -17.01 19.40 -7.82
C SER A 206 -16.42 18.15 -8.48
N VAL A 207 -17.29 17.39 -9.17
CA VAL A 207 -16.93 16.30 -10.07
C VAL A 207 -17.69 16.49 -11.38
N GLY A 208 -16.99 16.42 -12.50
CA GLY A 208 -17.60 16.44 -13.84
C GLY A 208 -16.55 16.27 -14.93
N ASP A 209 -16.96 15.73 -16.07
CA ASP A 209 -16.12 15.58 -17.27
C ASP A 209 -14.71 14.99 -16.99
N ASN A 210 -14.65 13.92 -16.18
CA ASN A 210 -13.44 13.24 -15.76
C ASN A 210 -12.47 14.12 -14.93
N VAL A 211 -12.97 15.16 -14.28
CA VAL A 211 -12.19 16.03 -13.39
C VAL A 211 -12.86 16.14 -12.03
N ALA A 212 -12.10 15.89 -10.96
CA ALA A 212 -12.51 16.21 -9.60
C ALA A 212 -11.71 17.41 -9.08
N THR A 213 -12.40 18.40 -8.52
CA THR A 213 -11.78 19.56 -7.88
C THR A 213 -11.93 19.46 -6.37
N LEU A 214 -10.81 19.53 -5.68
CA LEU A 214 -10.74 19.49 -4.23
C LEU A 214 -10.18 20.82 -3.70
N THR A 215 -10.83 21.37 -2.69
CA THR A 215 -10.39 22.58 -2.00
C THR A 215 -9.99 22.27 -0.56
N PRO A 216 -9.06 23.04 0.05
CA PRO A 216 -8.65 22.84 1.44
C PRO A 216 -9.84 22.86 2.40
N ASN A 217 -9.90 21.88 3.30
CA ASN A 217 -10.88 21.82 4.36
C ASN A 217 -10.45 22.69 5.53
N SER A 218 -11.09 23.84 5.76
CA SER A 218 -10.79 24.76 6.85
C SER A 218 -11.13 24.19 8.24
N GLY A 219 -11.94 23.12 8.30
CA GLY A 219 -12.31 22.40 9.53
C GLY A 219 -11.29 21.34 9.96
N TYR A 220 -10.35 20.99 9.08
CA TYR A 220 -9.33 19.97 9.37
C TYR A 220 -8.41 20.41 10.52
N ARG A 221 -8.12 19.50 11.45
CA ARG A 221 -7.29 19.73 12.65
C ARG A 221 -6.21 18.66 12.84
N GLY A 222 -5.95 17.84 11.83
CA GLY A 222 -4.85 16.88 11.86
C GLY A 222 -3.47 17.55 11.90
N GLU A 223 -2.41 16.78 12.11
CA GLU A 223 -1.04 17.30 12.23
C GLU A 223 -0.49 17.90 10.94
N LYS A 224 -0.94 17.38 9.80
CA LYS A 224 -0.48 17.81 8.49
C LYS A 224 -1.37 18.94 7.96
N THR A 225 -0.85 20.14 7.88
CA THR A 225 -1.58 21.30 7.33
C THR A 225 -1.53 21.34 5.81
N SER A 226 -2.57 21.91 5.18
CA SER A 226 -2.58 22.21 3.75
C SER A 226 -1.84 23.53 3.46
N THR A 227 -1.11 23.56 2.34
CA THR A 227 -0.50 24.79 1.79
C THR A 227 -1.51 25.73 1.10
N GLY A 228 -2.79 25.35 1.06
CA GLY A 228 -3.87 26.18 0.51
C GLY A 228 -4.09 26.01 -1.01
N LEU A 229 -3.36 25.10 -1.67
CA LEU A 229 -3.54 24.87 -3.11
C LEU A 229 -4.85 24.11 -3.39
N THR A 230 -5.53 24.46 -4.47
CA THR A 230 -6.62 23.65 -5.03
C THR A 230 -6.04 22.46 -5.79
N LEU A 231 -6.59 21.26 -5.60
CA LEU A 231 -6.18 20.06 -6.34
C LEU A 231 -7.22 19.76 -7.42
N LYS A 232 -6.75 19.49 -8.66
CA LYS A 232 -7.60 19.03 -9.75
C LYS A 232 -7.11 17.68 -10.25
N TYR A 233 -7.88 16.64 -9.99
CA TYR A 233 -7.60 15.29 -10.49
C TYR A 233 -8.25 15.08 -11.85
N TYR A 234 -7.46 14.80 -12.87
CA TYR A 234 -7.88 14.46 -14.22
C TYR A 234 -7.80 12.95 -14.39
N PHE A 235 -8.94 12.31 -14.60
CA PHE A 235 -9.04 10.85 -14.77
C PHE A 235 -9.13 10.49 -16.24
N GLY A 236 -8.51 9.38 -16.65
CA GLY A 236 -8.59 8.95 -18.04
C GLY A 236 -7.60 7.83 -18.39
N ASP A 237 -7.55 7.49 -19.66
CA ASP A 237 -6.52 6.60 -20.17
C ASP A 237 -5.16 7.31 -20.30
N MET A 238 -4.10 6.51 -20.45
CA MET A 238 -2.74 7.05 -20.54
C MET A 238 -2.54 8.03 -21.70
N ALA A 239 -3.18 7.78 -22.85
CA ALA A 239 -3.02 8.65 -24.03
C ALA A 239 -3.67 10.02 -23.82
N ALA A 240 -4.82 10.09 -23.15
CA ALA A 240 -5.46 11.35 -22.78
C ALA A 240 -4.62 12.13 -21.76
N LEU A 241 -4.07 11.44 -20.75
CA LEU A 241 -3.22 12.06 -19.73
C LEU A 241 -1.89 12.56 -20.33
N GLU A 242 -1.28 11.80 -21.23
CA GLU A 242 -0.09 12.25 -21.96
C GLU A 242 -0.34 13.52 -22.80
N ALA A 243 -1.52 13.63 -23.41
CA ALA A 243 -1.89 14.84 -24.15
C ALA A 243 -2.00 16.06 -23.22
N LEU A 244 -2.64 15.91 -22.05
CA LEU A 244 -2.75 16.96 -21.03
C LEU A 244 -1.40 17.32 -20.38
N ALA A 245 -0.49 16.35 -20.24
CA ALA A 245 0.87 16.61 -19.76
C ALA A 245 1.70 17.35 -20.81
N ALA A 246 1.51 17.05 -22.11
CA ALA A 246 2.23 17.67 -23.22
C ALA A 246 1.78 19.10 -23.51
N ASP A 247 0.53 19.46 -23.25
CA ASP A 247 0.01 20.82 -23.44
C ASP A 247 0.20 21.74 -22.22
N GLY A 248 0.76 21.18 -21.11
CA GLY A 248 1.05 21.93 -19.87
C GLY A 248 -0.14 22.05 -18.92
N THR A 249 -1.24 21.34 -19.16
CA THR A 249 -2.40 21.32 -18.25
C THR A 249 -2.03 20.67 -16.93
N LEU A 250 -1.30 19.53 -16.94
CA LEU A 250 -0.91 18.80 -15.74
C LEU A 250 0.40 19.34 -15.15
N GLN A 251 0.49 19.32 -13.82
CA GLN A 251 1.71 19.60 -13.07
C GLN A 251 2.24 18.33 -12.36
N ALA A 252 1.40 17.31 -12.23
CA ALA A 252 1.81 15.98 -11.76
C ALA A 252 1.02 14.92 -12.53
N THR A 253 1.56 13.70 -12.63
CA THR A 253 0.83 12.55 -13.19
C THR A 253 1.37 11.25 -12.63
N TYR A 254 0.47 10.30 -12.44
CA TYR A 254 0.83 8.92 -12.14
C TYR A 254 1.15 8.17 -13.44
N GLY A 255 2.05 7.19 -13.34
CA GLY A 255 2.51 6.45 -14.51
C GLY A 255 3.61 7.19 -15.27
N TYR A 256 3.67 7.00 -16.59
CA TYR A 256 4.76 7.51 -17.42
C TYR A 256 4.49 8.94 -17.93
N ALA A 257 5.43 9.84 -17.73
CA ALA A 257 5.33 11.24 -18.16
C ALA A 257 6.36 11.65 -19.22
N GLY A 258 7.01 10.71 -19.91
CA GLY A 258 8.00 10.99 -20.94
C GLY A 258 9.45 10.71 -20.52
N GLU A 259 10.36 10.66 -21.49
CA GLU A 259 11.79 10.46 -21.22
C GLU A 259 12.41 11.68 -20.52
N GLY A 260 13.29 11.43 -19.58
CA GLY A 260 14.10 12.47 -18.91
C GLY A 260 13.51 13.07 -17.64
N ILE A 261 12.31 12.64 -17.21
CA ILE A 261 11.74 13.02 -15.91
C ILE A 261 11.93 11.85 -14.95
N THR A 262 12.59 12.10 -13.82
CA THR A 262 12.72 11.12 -12.74
C THR A 262 11.49 11.19 -11.86
N PRO A 263 10.74 10.07 -11.66
CA PRO A 263 9.59 10.08 -10.77
C PRO A 263 10.02 10.16 -9.30
N GLN A 264 9.13 10.70 -8.48
CA GLN A 264 9.13 10.40 -7.06
C GLN A 264 8.51 9.01 -6.88
N THR A 265 9.08 8.19 -6.02
CA THR A 265 8.61 6.83 -5.79
C THR A 265 8.15 6.65 -4.35
N GLY A 266 7.06 5.92 -4.17
CA GLY A 266 6.56 5.46 -2.88
C GLY A 266 6.23 3.98 -2.91
N SER A 267 5.95 3.36 -1.77
CA SER A 267 5.37 2.02 -1.71
C SER A 267 3.98 2.02 -2.34
N ASN A 268 3.53 0.89 -2.86
CA ASN A 268 2.13 0.71 -3.26
C ASN A 268 1.38 -0.32 -2.38
N GLY A 269 1.98 -0.70 -1.24
CA GLY A 269 1.41 -1.68 -0.32
C GLY A 269 1.53 -3.14 -0.80
N VAL A 270 2.29 -3.38 -1.88
CA VAL A 270 2.51 -4.73 -2.42
C VAL A 270 3.95 -5.14 -2.17
N SER A 271 4.16 -6.30 -1.57
CA SER A 271 5.49 -6.87 -1.35
C SER A 271 5.65 -8.17 -2.13
N GLY A 272 6.81 -8.36 -2.75
CA GLY A 272 7.22 -9.61 -3.35
C GLY A 272 8.27 -10.31 -2.49
N CYS A 273 8.15 -11.61 -2.34
CA CYS A 273 9.15 -12.41 -1.65
C CYS A 273 9.31 -13.79 -2.28
N TYR A 274 10.48 -14.40 -2.12
CA TYR A 274 10.63 -15.82 -2.36
C TYR A 274 10.46 -16.59 -1.05
N VAL A 275 9.64 -17.63 -1.11
CA VAL A 275 9.39 -18.58 -0.01
C VAL A 275 10.06 -19.91 -0.38
N LEU A 276 10.91 -20.43 0.51
CA LEU A 276 11.57 -21.73 0.35
C LEU A 276 10.73 -22.81 1.01
N ASN A 277 10.49 -23.88 0.28
CA ASN A 277 9.65 -24.98 0.72
C ASN A 277 10.48 -26.01 1.51
N THR A 278 10.22 -26.16 2.80
CA THR A 278 10.93 -27.10 3.68
C THR A 278 10.61 -28.57 3.38
N ASN A 279 9.49 -28.85 2.69
CA ASN A 279 9.15 -30.22 2.31
C ASN A 279 10.00 -30.74 1.15
N THR A 280 10.45 -29.88 0.24
CA THR A 280 11.33 -30.22 -0.87
C THR A 280 12.80 -29.94 -0.55
N LEU A 281 13.09 -28.83 0.14
CA LEU A 281 14.39 -28.44 0.66
C LEU A 281 14.47 -28.68 2.18
N SER A 282 14.43 -29.94 2.59
CA SER A 282 14.43 -30.33 4.02
C SER A 282 15.73 -30.01 4.75
N ASP A 283 16.86 -29.97 4.04
CA ASP A 283 18.17 -29.65 4.59
C ASP A 283 18.33 -28.11 4.73
N ALA A 284 18.56 -27.66 5.94
CA ALA A 284 18.73 -26.22 6.25
C ALA A 284 19.96 -25.61 5.53
N GLU A 285 21.05 -26.37 5.39
CA GLU A 285 22.26 -25.91 4.69
C GLU A 285 21.97 -25.70 3.20
N GLN A 286 21.19 -26.59 2.58
CA GLN A 286 20.76 -26.43 1.20
C GLN A 286 19.81 -25.23 1.05
N ARG A 287 18.87 -25.02 1.97
CA ARG A 287 17.98 -23.83 1.91
C ARG A 287 18.79 -22.53 1.99
N LEU A 288 19.74 -22.44 2.91
CA LEU A 288 20.61 -21.27 3.01
C LEU A 288 21.45 -21.06 1.75
N ALA A 289 21.96 -22.14 1.13
CA ALA A 289 22.67 -22.06 -0.14
C ALA A 289 21.78 -21.55 -1.28
N VAL A 290 20.51 -22.01 -1.37
CA VAL A 290 19.53 -21.53 -2.34
C VAL A 290 19.15 -20.08 -2.07
N LYS A 291 18.99 -19.68 -0.81
CA LYS A 291 18.78 -18.26 -0.41
C LYS A 291 19.93 -17.37 -0.90
N GLN A 292 21.18 -17.74 -0.63
CA GLN A 292 22.38 -17.00 -1.08
C GLN A 292 22.40 -16.88 -2.61
N LEU A 293 22.11 -18.00 -3.32
CA LEU A 293 22.01 -17.98 -4.78
C LEU A 293 20.97 -16.98 -5.28
N ALA A 294 19.77 -17.00 -4.70
CA ALA A 294 18.69 -16.11 -5.09
C ALA A 294 18.98 -14.63 -4.76
N ALA A 295 19.64 -14.37 -3.63
CA ALA A 295 20.07 -13.02 -3.24
C ALA A 295 21.28 -12.50 -4.06
N GLY A 296 21.88 -13.33 -4.93
CA GLY A 296 23.11 -12.98 -5.66
C GLY A 296 24.35 -12.90 -4.79
N GLU A 297 24.32 -13.56 -3.63
CA GLU A 297 25.43 -13.64 -2.68
C GLU A 297 26.41 -14.78 -3.01
N GLU A 298 27.58 -14.80 -2.37
CA GLU A 298 28.51 -15.91 -2.45
C GLU A 298 27.92 -17.15 -1.77
N VAL A 299 27.74 -18.23 -2.53
CA VAL A 299 27.18 -19.48 -2.00
C VAL A 299 28.25 -20.24 -1.21
N THR A 300 28.00 -20.44 0.08
CA THR A 300 28.92 -21.12 1.01
C THR A 300 28.54 -22.59 1.29
N GLY A 301 27.29 -22.97 0.98
CA GLY A 301 26.75 -24.31 1.21
C GLY A 301 26.67 -25.16 -0.07
N THR A 302 26.06 -26.33 0.06
CA THR A 302 25.86 -27.28 -1.05
C THR A 302 24.51 -27.00 -1.72
N LEU A 303 24.56 -26.55 -2.99
CA LEU A 303 23.33 -26.37 -3.79
C LEU A 303 22.78 -27.73 -4.28
N PRO A 304 21.46 -27.91 -4.34
CA PRO A 304 20.85 -29.04 -5.04
C PRO A 304 21.21 -29.03 -6.53
N GLU A 305 21.14 -30.18 -7.21
CA GLU A 305 21.44 -30.29 -8.66
C GLU A 305 20.44 -29.48 -9.49
N GLU A 306 19.19 -29.46 -9.07
CA GLU A 306 18.09 -28.75 -9.72
C GLU A 306 17.30 -27.96 -8.65
N VAL A 307 16.85 -26.78 -9.01
CA VAL A 307 15.95 -25.94 -8.21
C VAL A 307 14.73 -25.61 -9.05
N THR A 308 13.54 -25.90 -8.54
CA THR A 308 12.26 -25.60 -9.19
C THR A 308 11.67 -24.32 -8.60
N VAL A 309 11.38 -23.34 -9.46
CA VAL A 309 10.78 -22.06 -9.09
C VAL A 309 9.36 -21.96 -9.64
N LEU A 310 8.39 -21.67 -8.80
CA LEU A 310 7.01 -21.39 -9.17
C LEU A 310 6.74 -19.88 -9.15
N VAL A 311 6.29 -19.33 -10.29
CA VAL A 311 5.97 -17.90 -10.46
C VAL A 311 4.67 -17.71 -11.24
N PRO A 312 3.87 -16.65 -10.98
CA PRO A 312 2.78 -16.27 -11.86
C PRO A 312 3.29 -15.85 -13.25
N SER A 313 2.50 -16.08 -14.31
CA SER A 313 2.86 -15.68 -15.67
C SER A 313 2.42 -14.26 -16.03
N ASP A 314 1.80 -13.51 -15.14
CA ASP A 314 1.55 -12.09 -15.34
C ASP A 314 2.87 -11.35 -15.59
N SER A 315 2.94 -10.57 -16.67
CA SER A 315 4.20 -9.99 -17.12
C SER A 315 4.83 -9.05 -16.09
N ALA A 316 4.04 -8.24 -15.43
CA ALA A 316 4.52 -7.29 -14.43
C ALA A 316 5.06 -8.01 -13.19
N ILE A 317 4.36 -9.05 -12.72
CA ILE A 317 4.79 -9.88 -11.58
C ILE A 317 6.03 -10.70 -11.97
N TYR A 318 6.05 -11.27 -13.17
CA TYR A 318 7.18 -12.08 -13.66
C TYR A 318 8.48 -11.25 -13.78
N GLU A 319 8.39 -10.03 -14.29
CA GLU A 319 9.53 -9.11 -14.37
C GLU A 319 10.03 -8.74 -12.97
N THR A 320 9.12 -8.43 -12.05
CA THR A 320 9.46 -8.10 -10.67
C THR A 320 10.11 -9.26 -9.93
N ALA A 321 9.72 -10.50 -10.23
CA ALA A 321 10.32 -11.71 -9.64
C ALA A 321 11.81 -11.89 -9.98
N GLY A 322 12.34 -11.17 -10.96
CA GLY A 322 13.76 -11.21 -11.28
C GLY A 322 14.25 -12.60 -11.75
N VAL A 323 13.37 -13.39 -12.35
CA VAL A 323 13.64 -14.79 -12.74
C VAL A 323 14.85 -14.91 -13.69
N ALA A 324 15.10 -13.89 -14.52
CA ALA A 324 16.25 -13.86 -15.42
C ALA A 324 17.57 -13.79 -14.63
N ALA A 325 17.65 -12.96 -13.60
CA ALA A 325 18.83 -12.85 -12.74
C ALA A 325 19.06 -14.14 -11.94
N LEU A 326 18.00 -14.76 -11.42
CA LEU A 326 18.08 -16.05 -10.75
C LEU A 326 18.56 -17.16 -11.69
N SER A 327 18.11 -17.18 -12.96
CA SER A 327 18.55 -18.12 -13.98
C SER A 327 20.04 -17.97 -14.27
N GLU A 328 20.51 -16.73 -14.44
CA GLU A 328 21.92 -16.45 -14.67
C GLU A 328 22.79 -16.88 -13.48
N ALA A 329 22.32 -16.64 -12.25
CA ALA A 329 23.03 -17.07 -11.04
C ALA A 329 23.13 -18.59 -10.95
N ALA A 330 22.04 -19.32 -11.24
CA ALA A 330 22.03 -20.78 -11.25
C ALA A 330 22.97 -21.34 -12.32
N GLU A 331 22.98 -20.78 -13.52
CA GLU A 331 23.89 -21.20 -14.63
C GLU A 331 25.35 -20.98 -14.23
N LYS A 332 25.69 -19.83 -13.66
CA LYS A 332 27.05 -19.55 -13.14
C LYS A 332 27.49 -20.54 -12.06
N ALA A 333 26.55 -20.98 -11.23
CA ALA A 333 26.79 -21.99 -10.19
C ALA A 333 26.82 -23.44 -10.76
N GLY A 334 26.59 -23.63 -12.06
CA GLY A 334 26.52 -24.95 -12.71
C GLY A 334 25.30 -25.77 -12.25
N ARG A 335 24.20 -25.12 -11.92
CA ARG A 335 22.96 -25.73 -11.44
C ARG A 335 21.81 -25.52 -12.44
N LYS A 336 20.88 -26.46 -12.45
CA LYS A 336 19.69 -26.39 -13.29
C LYS A 336 18.60 -25.59 -12.52
N LEU A 337 18.04 -24.56 -13.17
CA LEU A 337 16.85 -23.90 -12.72
C LEU A 337 15.66 -24.29 -13.61
N THR A 338 14.61 -24.85 -13.02
CA THR A 338 13.37 -25.17 -13.71
C THR A 338 12.30 -24.14 -13.31
N ILE A 339 11.92 -23.29 -14.27
CA ILE A 339 10.94 -22.22 -14.05
C ILE A 339 9.57 -22.74 -14.47
N ARG A 340 8.63 -22.73 -13.53
CA ARG A 340 7.21 -23.01 -13.73
C ARG A 340 6.45 -21.69 -13.68
N SER A 341 6.25 -21.07 -14.82
CA SER A 341 5.47 -19.83 -14.98
C SER A 341 4.06 -20.19 -15.42
N LEU A 342 3.06 -19.90 -14.59
CA LEU A 342 1.68 -20.36 -14.78
C LEU A 342 0.67 -19.21 -14.71
N PRO A 343 -0.45 -19.27 -15.45
CA PRO A 343 -1.59 -18.40 -15.23
C PRO A 343 -2.05 -18.44 -13.77
N TYR A 344 -2.59 -17.35 -13.28
CA TYR A 344 -2.81 -17.16 -11.84
C TYR A 344 -3.63 -18.27 -11.17
N GLU A 345 -4.68 -18.79 -11.83
CA GLU A 345 -5.50 -19.87 -11.26
C GLU A 345 -4.72 -21.22 -11.20
N GLU A 346 -3.91 -21.51 -12.21
CA GLU A 346 -3.04 -22.68 -12.21
C GLU A 346 -1.90 -22.52 -11.19
N TYR A 347 -1.33 -21.32 -11.10
CA TYR A 347 -0.33 -20.99 -10.09
C TYR A 347 -0.87 -21.21 -8.67
N LYS A 348 -2.12 -20.78 -8.36
CA LYS A 348 -2.74 -21.03 -7.06
C LYS A 348 -2.85 -22.52 -6.75
N ALA A 349 -3.32 -23.31 -7.69
CA ALA A 349 -3.44 -24.76 -7.53
C ALA A 349 -2.08 -25.45 -7.29
N GLU A 350 -1.05 -25.06 -8.03
CA GLU A 350 0.31 -25.60 -7.86
C GLU A 350 0.97 -25.12 -6.57
N ARG A 351 0.69 -23.90 -6.12
CA ARG A 351 1.11 -23.38 -4.83
C ARG A 351 0.59 -24.22 -3.68
N GLU A 352 -0.70 -24.58 -3.72
CA GLU A 352 -1.32 -25.47 -2.74
C GLU A 352 -0.76 -26.90 -2.80
N ALA A 353 -0.41 -27.38 -3.99
CA ALA A 353 0.18 -28.71 -4.18
C ALA A 353 1.63 -28.83 -3.66
N GLY A 354 2.36 -27.72 -3.51
CA GLY A 354 3.70 -27.68 -2.90
C GLY A 354 4.83 -28.28 -3.76
N GLY A 355 4.63 -28.45 -5.07
CA GLY A 355 5.60 -29.07 -5.97
C GLY A 355 6.71 -28.13 -6.48
N TYR A 356 7.33 -27.33 -5.60
CA TYR A 356 8.37 -26.36 -5.89
C TYR A 356 9.40 -26.28 -4.75
N ASP A 357 10.58 -25.76 -5.04
CA ASP A 357 11.63 -25.43 -4.07
C ASP A 357 11.54 -23.96 -3.65
N LEU A 358 11.32 -23.07 -4.62
CA LEU A 358 11.04 -21.65 -4.40
C LEU A 358 9.66 -21.29 -4.97
N LEU A 359 8.91 -20.52 -4.19
CA LEU A 359 7.66 -19.89 -4.58
C LEU A 359 7.87 -18.38 -4.59
N TYR A 360 7.58 -17.70 -5.70
CA TYR A 360 7.46 -16.25 -5.69
C TYR A 360 6.07 -15.85 -5.22
N LEU A 361 5.99 -15.31 -4.02
CA LEU A 361 4.75 -14.88 -3.38
C LEU A 361 4.63 -13.36 -3.48
N VAL A 362 3.48 -12.89 -3.97
CA VAL A 362 3.09 -11.49 -3.91
C VAL A 362 2.06 -11.33 -2.80
N VAL A 363 2.34 -10.42 -1.89
CA VAL A 363 1.45 -10.08 -0.78
C VAL A 363 0.99 -8.64 -0.98
N SER A 364 -0.32 -8.47 -1.16
CA SER A 364 -0.98 -7.17 -1.07
C SER A 364 -1.60 -7.07 0.30
N ALA A 365 -1.25 -6.04 1.04
CA ALA A 365 -1.79 -5.80 2.36
C ALA A 365 -3.05 -4.92 2.25
N ASP A 366 -4.14 -5.36 2.87
CA ASP A 366 -5.39 -4.57 2.93
C ASP A 366 -5.29 -3.41 3.93
N TYR A 367 -4.30 -3.48 4.81
CA TYR A 367 -3.89 -2.43 5.74
C TYR A 367 -2.37 -2.55 6.02
N PRO A 368 -1.69 -1.48 6.43
CA PRO A 368 -0.23 -1.45 6.55
C PRO A 368 0.27 -2.09 7.85
N ASP A 369 0.38 -3.44 7.86
CA ASP A 369 0.89 -4.22 8.99
C ASP A 369 1.77 -5.38 8.51
N GLU A 370 2.98 -5.50 9.03
CA GLU A 370 3.90 -6.60 8.72
C GLU A 370 3.35 -7.98 9.15
N MET A 371 2.48 -8.02 10.16
CA MET A 371 1.84 -9.25 10.62
C MET A 371 1.14 -9.99 9.48
N ILE A 372 0.56 -9.29 8.49
CA ILE A 372 -0.13 -9.88 7.33
C ILE A 372 0.78 -10.84 6.53
N LEU A 373 2.07 -10.52 6.42
CA LEU A 373 3.03 -11.41 5.81
C LEU A 373 3.44 -12.52 6.79
N LEU A 374 3.77 -12.15 8.03
CA LEU A 374 4.42 -13.04 8.97
C LEU A 374 3.48 -14.14 9.50
N GLU A 375 2.20 -13.85 9.73
CA GLU A 375 1.21 -14.84 10.19
C GLU A 375 1.06 -16.05 9.26
N ARG A 376 1.41 -15.89 7.97
CA ARG A 376 1.38 -16.97 6.97
C ARG A 376 2.37 -18.09 7.27
N PHE A 377 3.40 -17.86 8.08
CA PHE A 377 4.44 -18.84 8.41
C PHE A 377 4.23 -19.52 9.76
N VAL A 378 3.16 -19.19 10.48
CA VAL A 378 2.74 -19.95 11.69
C VAL A 378 2.46 -21.40 11.30
N THR A 379 2.87 -22.33 12.14
CA THR A 379 2.87 -23.78 11.88
C THR A 379 1.57 -24.30 11.26
N GLU A 380 0.40 -23.91 11.77
CA GLU A 380 -0.92 -24.40 11.30
C GLU A 380 -1.63 -23.40 10.36
N ALA A 381 -0.94 -22.34 9.92
CA ALA A 381 -1.57 -21.35 9.05
C ALA A 381 -1.86 -21.92 7.66
N ALA A 382 -3.05 -21.66 7.13
CA ALA A 382 -3.44 -22.06 5.78
C ALA A 382 -2.55 -21.47 4.68
N GLY A 383 -1.91 -20.31 4.95
CA GLY A 383 -0.95 -19.66 4.07
C GLY A 383 0.49 -20.14 4.20
N ASN A 384 0.78 -21.17 5.01
CA ASN A 384 2.13 -21.66 5.25
C ASN A 384 2.65 -22.51 4.07
N TYR A 385 2.86 -21.86 2.94
CA TYR A 385 3.37 -22.49 1.72
C TYR A 385 4.83 -22.96 1.82
N ALA A 386 5.54 -22.54 2.88
CA ALA A 386 6.87 -23.03 3.19
C ALA A 386 6.86 -24.41 3.86
N GLY A 387 5.75 -24.83 4.43
CA GLY A 387 5.71 -26.00 5.34
C GLY A 387 6.62 -25.80 6.56
N TYR A 388 6.80 -24.56 7.01
CA TYR A 388 7.69 -24.19 8.11
C TYR A 388 7.05 -24.57 9.45
N HIS A 389 7.86 -25.16 10.35
CA HIS A 389 7.44 -25.53 11.71
C HIS A 389 8.50 -25.01 12.70
N SER A 390 8.11 -24.07 13.56
CA SER A 390 9.00 -23.52 14.57
C SER A 390 8.21 -23.03 15.79
N GLU A 391 8.29 -23.75 16.90
CA GLU A 391 7.70 -23.33 18.18
C GLU A 391 8.18 -21.93 18.60
N LYS A 392 9.48 -21.62 18.35
CA LYS A 392 10.02 -20.29 18.66
C LYS A 392 9.35 -19.21 17.85
N TYR A 393 9.12 -19.45 16.55
CA TYR A 393 8.45 -18.51 15.66
C TYR A 393 6.99 -18.30 16.08
N ASP A 394 6.26 -19.40 16.31
CA ASP A 394 4.86 -19.35 16.74
C ASP A 394 4.69 -18.55 18.05
N GLU A 395 5.59 -18.75 19.01
CA GLU A 395 5.61 -18.00 20.27
C GLU A 395 5.95 -16.51 20.08
N LEU A 396 6.83 -16.16 19.13
CA LEU A 396 7.11 -14.75 18.80
C LEU A 396 5.89 -14.05 18.25
N LEU A 397 5.20 -14.65 17.27
CA LEU A 397 4.00 -14.06 16.68
C LEU A 397 2.85 -13.97 17.68
N LYS A 398 2.69 -14.98 18.54
CA LYS A 398 1.71 -14.94 19.62
C LYS A 398 1.97 -13.78 20.59
N LYS A 399 3.24 -13.54 20.97
CA LYS A 399 3.61 -12.40 21.81
C LYS A 399 3.36 -11.07 21.08
N ALA A 400 3.74 -10.98 19.81
CA ALA A 400 3.51 -9.77 19.02
C ALA A 400 2.02 -9.47 18.89
N ASN A 401 1.18 -10.50 18.75
CA ASN A 401 -0.27 -10.32 18.64
C ASN A 401 -0.96 -9.89 19.96
N ALA A 402 -0.33 -10.16 21.09
CA ALA A 402 -0.83 -9.74 22.41
C ALA A 402 -0.20 -8.43 22.92
N GLU A 403 0.84 -7.91 22.21
CA GLU A 403 1.56 -6.70 22.61
C GLU A 403 0.82 -5.44 22.13
N THR A 404 0.61 -4.50 23.01
CA THR A 404 -0.10 -3.24 22.73
C THR A 404 0.79 -2.01 22.67
N GLU A 405 2.07 -2.14 23.07
CA GLU A 405 3.06 -1.08 22.92
C GLU A 405 3.72 -1.21 21.54
N GLU A 406 3.52 -0.22 20.68
CA GLU A 406 3.86 -0.26 19.24
C GLU A 406 5.33 -0.57 18.96
N THR A 407 6.26 0.04 19.71
CA THR A 407 7.69 -0.18 19.48
C THR A 407 8.15 -1.57 19.93
N THR A 408 7.58 -2.11 21.00
CA THR A 408 7.83 -3.48 21.46
C THR A 408 7.25 -4.49 20.48
N ARG A 409 6.03 -4.24 19.98
CA ARG A 409 5.39 -5.06 18.95
C ARG A 409 6.24 -5.10 17.67
N ALA A 410 6.66 -3.96 17.17
CA ALA A 410 7.51 -3.86 15.98
C ALA A 410 8.84 -4.64 16.16
N ALA A 411 9.45 -4.58 17.35
CA ALA A 411 10.67 -5.34 17.64
C ALA A 411 10.44 -6.86 17.61
N LEU A 412 9.29 -7.34 18.09
CA LEU A 412 8.90 -8.76 18.02
C LEU A 412 8.67 -9.23 16.58
N LEU A 413 7.99 -8.41 15.76
CA LEU A 413 7.79 -8.70 14.33
C LEU A 413 9.12 -8.74 13.58
N GLN A 414 10.00 -7.79 13.85
CA GLN A 414 11.35 -7.78 13.27
C GLN A 414 12.17 -9.01 13.69
N GLU A 415 12.07 -9.47 14.95
CA GLU A 415 12.73 -10.72 15.39
C GLU A 415 12.16 -11.93 14.65
N ALA A 416 10.84 -11.98 14.42
CA ALA A 416 10.19 -13.05 13.66
C ALA A 416 10.67 -13.07 12.20
N LEU A 417 10.75 -11.91 11.55
CA LEU A 417 11.26 -11.77 10.18
C LEU A 417 12.70 -12.27 10.06
N LEU A 418 13.57 -11.82 10.95
CA LEU A 418 14.97 -12.25 11.00
C LEU A 418 15.12 -13.76 11.25
N LEU A 419 14.20 -14.37 12.00
CA LEU A 419 14.19 -15.82 12.20
C LEU A 419 13.86 -16.57 10.91
N LEU A 420 12.83 -16.12 10.15
CA LEU A 420 12.52 -16.69 8.82
C LEU A 420 13.70 -16.57 7.86
N GLU A 421 14.37 -15.44 7.86
CA GLU A 421 15.52 -15.21 7.00
C GLU A 421 16.70 -16.09 7.40
N SER A 422 16.98 -16.21 8.71
CA SER A 422 18.11 -17.03 9.22
C SER A 422 17.90 -18.52 9.02
N ASP A 423 16.64 -18.98 9.03
CA ASP A 423 16.27 -20.38 8.79
C ASP A 423 16.18 -20.71 7.29
N GLY A 424 16.43 -19.73 6.42
CA GLY A 424 16.36 -19.88 4.96
C GLY A 424 14.94 -20.14 4.47
N ILE A 425 13.93 -19.48 5.06
CA ILE A 425 12.51 -19.65 4.72
C ILE A 425 12.01 -18.54 3.81
N LEU A 426 12.42 -17.31 4.08
CA LEU A 426 11.96 -16.12 3.39
C LEU A 426 13.15 -15.35 2.80
N ILE A 427 12.98 -14.89 1.57
CA ILE A 427 13.86 -13.92 0.93
C ILE A 427 13.00 -12.72 0.56
N PRO A 428 13.10 -11.60 1.27
CA PRO A 428 12.51 -10.34 0.81
C PRO A 428 13.07 -10.02 -0.58
N TRP A 429 12.20 -9.78 -1.58
CA TRP A 429 12.67 -9.64 -2.97
C TRP A 429 12.42 -8.26 -3.53
N GLY A 430 11.34 -7.63 -3.18
CA GLY A 430 11.03 -6.30 -3.66
C GLY A 430 9.71 -5.77 -3.16
N GLU A 431 9.59 -4.47 -3.22
CA GLU A 431 8.37 -3.74 -2.93
C GLU A 431 7.79 -3.20 -4.23
N GLY A 432 6.49 -3.33 -4.38
CA GLY A 432 5.78 -2.66 -5.44
C GLY A 432 5.87 -1.14 -5.24
N LYS A 433 5.98 -0.41 -6.34
CA LYS A 433 6.15 1.05 -6.27
C LYS A 433 5.00 1.76 -6.97
N THR A 434 4.62 2.89 -6.41
CA THR A 434 3.84 3.91 -7.10
C THR A 434 4.79 5.02 -7.55
N GLU A 435 4.60 5.50 -8.76
CA GLU A 435 5.44 6.54 -9.35
C GLU A 435 4.62 7.80 -9.60
N LEU A 436 5.13 8.93 -9.13
CA LEU A 436 4.56 10.24 -9.35
C LEU A 436 5.56 11.11 -10.11
N TYR A 437 5.23 11.44 -11.33
CA TYR A 437 5.99 12.37 -12.17
C TYR A 437 5.50 13.79 -11.93
N CYS A 438 6.42 14.71 -11.64
CA CYS A 438 6.05 16.07 -11.26
C CYS A 438 6.82 17.10 -12.11
N HIS A 439 6.16 18.24 -12.32
CA HIS A 439 6.85 19.44 -12.82
C HIS A 439 8.00 19.83 -11.88
N ALA A 440 9.15 20.24 -12.43
CA ALA A 440 10.36 20.51 -11.66
C ALA A 440 10.21 21.58 -10.57
N SER A 441 9.22 22.47 -10.68
CA SER A 441 8.94 23.49 -9.66
C SER A 441 8.02 22.99 -8.52
N LEU A 442 7.42 21.80 -8.65
CA LEU A 442 6.48 21.25 -7.66
C LEU A 442 7.24 20.33 -6.68
N SER A 443 7.03 20.53 -5.39
CA SER A 443 7.66 19.75 -4.32
C SER A 443 6.74 19.64 -3.10
N GLY A 444 7.14 18.86 -2.10
CA GLY A 444 6.44 18.74 -0.80
C GLY A 444 5.33 17.70 -0.76
N MET A 445 5.18 16.86 -1.79
CA MET A 445 4.32 15.68 -1.75
C MET A 445 5.00 14.57 -0.97
N THR A 446 4.22 13.77 -0.25
CA THR A 446 4.67 12.55 0.45
C THR A 446 3.80 11.37 0.07
N CYS A 447 4.31 10.15 0.22
CA CYS A 447 3.57 8.92 -0.05
C CYS A 447 3.56 8.07 1.22
N ASP A 448 2.40 7.56 1.61
CA ASP A 448 2.30 6.65 2.74
C ASP A 448 2.64 5.19 2.36
N ALA A 449 2.62 4.30 3.35
CA ALA A 449 2.92 2.88 3.16
C ALA A 449 1.89 2.14 2.27
N GLN A 450 0.70 2.70 2.08
CA GLN A 450 -0.36 2.14 1.22
C GLN A 450 -0.33 2.69 -0.22
N GLY A 451 0.60 3.60 -0.52
CA GLY A 451 0.74 4.22 -1.84
C GLY A 451 -0.21 5.39 -2.08
N MET A 452 -0.73 5.99 -1.02
CA MET A 452 -1.53 7.20 -1.13
C MET A 452 -0.62 8.42 -1.11
N TRP A 453 -0.61 9.15 -2.21
CA TRP A 453 0.13 10.39 -2.32
C TRP A 453 -0.62 11.55 -1.68
N ASP A 454 0.08 12.25 -0.82
CA ASP A 454 -0.39 13.40 -0.08
C ASP A 454 0.12 14.69 -0.73
N PHE A 455 -0.80 15.48 -1.26
CA PHE A 455 -0.54 16.78 -1.87
C PHE A 455 -0.77 17.95 -0.90
N GLY A 456 -1.11 17.70 0.35
CA GLY A 456 -1.36 18.76 1.32
C GLY A 456 -0.14 19.66 1.56
N GLY A 457 1.06 19.10 1.50
CA GLY A 457 2.33 19.82 1.59
C GLY A 457 2.87 20.38 0.26
N ALA A 458 2.12 20.19 -0.83
CA ALA A 458 2.58 20.61 -2.16
C ALA A 458 2.83 22.12 -2.25
N LYS A 459 3.93 22.52 -2.90
CA LYS A 459 4.28 23.93 -3.10
C LYS A 459 5.08 24.12 -4.39
N TYR A 460 4.96 25.29 -4.99
CA TYR A 460 5.76 25.68 -6.12
C TYR A 460 7.01 26.43 -5.68
N ALA A 461 8.15 26.18 -6.36
CA ALA A 461 9.38 26.93 -6.14
C ALA A 461 9.16 28.42 -6.48
N GLY A 462 9.51 29.31 -5.55
CA GLY A 462 9.34 30.75 -5.71
C GLY A 462 7.95 31.30 -5.39
N ALA A 463 6.99 30.47 -4.95
CA ALA A 463 5.79 30.97 -4.31
C ALA A 463 6.17 31.58 -2.96
N ALA A 464 5.73 32.82 -2.71
CA ALA A 464 5.92 33.46 -1.41
C ALA A 464 5.20 32.61 -0.34
N GLU A 465 5.86 32.38 0.80
CA GLU A 465 5.19 31.82 1.98
C GLU A 465 4.04 32.77 2.35
N ALA A 466 2.81 32.27 2.28
CA ALA A 466 1.59 33.04 2.56
C ALA A 466 1.29 33.07 4.05
#